data_7fd6210248e321fa71d0c3629afc1920
#
_entry.id   7fd6210248e321fa71d0c3629afc1920
#
_cell.length_a   1.000
_cell.length_b   1.000
_cell.length_c   1.000
_cell.angle_alpha   90.00
_cell.angle_beta   90.00
_cell.angle_gamma   90.00
#
_symmetry.space_group_name_H-M   'P 1'
#
loop_
_entity.id
_entity.type
_entity.pdbx_description
1 polymer ?
#
loop_
_entity_poly.entity_id
_entity_poly.type
_entity_poly.pdbx_seq_one_letter_code
_entity_poly.pdbx_strand_id
1 'polypeptide(L)'
;MNKINLLVTASMLTLSTFAMAEEQRYASITHTSSNFINQGYCGYSFTLDNGGSHMVLDHAEFGALELTLRMKDGQGKVLGDTVLEVEPFGDSSATRATFTGLEIPCEDVAEFEVVKAVEDQNGRKVELPLSIFEANNPELAKMSVAK
;
A
#
# COMPACT_ATOMS: atom_id res chain seq x y z
N MET A 1 -34.45 -48.95 36.63
CA MET A 1 -33.40 -47.96 36.82
C MET A 1 -32.70 -47.67 35.49
N ASN A 2 -33.10 -46.64 34.86
CA ASN A 2 -32.52 -46.29 33.56
C ASN A 2 -31.32 -45.40 33.76
N LYS A 3 -30.15 -45.92 33.41
CA LYS A 3 -28.95 -45.11 33.33
C LYS A 3 -29.00 -44.32 32.04
N ILE A 4 -29.26 -43.05 32.15
CA ILE A 4 -29.15 -42.11 31.03
C ILE A 4 -27.64 -41.84 30.84
N ASN A 5 -27.06 -42.42 29.82
CA ASN A 5 -25.73 -42.06 29.36
C ASN A 5 -25.86 -40.74 28.62
N LEU A 6 -25.50 -39.68 29.29
CA LEU A 6 -25.35 -38.38 28.68
C LEU A 6 -24.07 -38.41 27.84
N LEU A 7 -24.22 -38.66 26.53
CA LEU A 7 -23.13 -38.46 25.59
C LEU A 7 -22.97 -36.96 25.39
N VAL A 8 -22.02 -36.39 26.11
CA VAL A 8 -21.55 -35.01 25.82
C VAL A 8 -20.67 -35.12 24.58
N THR A 9 -21.28 -34.91 23.42
CA THR A 9 -20.52 -34.63 22.22
C THR A 9 -19.93 -33.24 22.37
N ALA A 10 -18.69 -33.18 22.81
CA ALA A 10 -17.90 -31.96 22.71
C ALA A 10 -17.72 -31.66 21.23
N SER A 11 -18.53 -30.75 20.71
CA SER A 11 -18.28 -30.13 19.41
C SER A 11 -16.95 -29.36 19.52
N MET A 12 -15.86 -29.96 19.10
CA MET A 12 -14.65 -29.22 18.84
C MET A 12 -14.95 -28.29 17.67
N LEU A 13 -15.30 -27.04 17.97
CA LEU A 13 -15.17 -25.96 17.04
C LEU A 13 -13.69 -25.86 16.72
N THR A 14 -13.26 -26.52 15.66
CA THR A 14 -12.01 -26.22 15.01
C THR A 14 -12.18 -24.83 14.42
N LEU A 15 -11.78 -23.83 15.17
CA LEU A 15 -11.43 -22.53 14.64
C LEU A 15 -10.27 -22.80 13.66
N SER A 16 -10.63 -23.03 12.40
CA SER A 16 -9.66 -22.92 11.33
C SER A 16 -9.26 -21.46 11.29
N THR A 17 -8.25 -21.10 12.07
CA THR A 17 -7.48 -19.90 11.79
C THR A 17 -6.92 -20.12 10.40
N PHE A 18 -7.54 -19.48 9.41
CA PHE A 18 -6.85 -19.26 8.16
C PHE A 18 -5.61 -18.46 8.55
N ALA A 19 -4.49 -19.18 8.72
CA ALA A 19 -3.20 -18.55 8.71
C ALA A 19 -3.12 -17.89 7.33
N MET A 20 -3.44 -16.59 7.23
CA MET A 20 -3.07 -15.80 6.08
C MET A 20 -1.57 -15.99 5.97
N ALA A 21 -1.13 -16.65 4.88
CA ALA A 21 0.28 -16.71 4.57
C ALA A 21 0.79 -15.27 4.69
N GLU A 22 1.76 -15.02 5.58
CA GLU A 22 2.32 -13.69 5.75
C GLU A 22 2.77 -13.20 4.38
N GLU A 23 2.35 -12.00 4.02
CA GLU A 23 2.78 -11.37 2.79
C GLU A 23 4.29 -11.15 2.87
N GLN A 24 5.04 -11.82 2.00
CA GLN A 24 6.50 -11.76 1.97
C GLN A 24 7.03 -10.75 0.97
N ARG A 25 6.16 -10.26 0.09
CA ARG A 25 6.55 -9.24 -0.86
C ARG A 25 6.69 -7.90 -0.13
N TYR A 26 7.54 -7.06 -0.65
CA TYR A 26 7.68 -5.72 -0.13
C TYR A 26 7.87 -4.72 -1.27
N ALA A 27 7.55 -3.47 -1.03
CA ALA A 27 7.84 -2.38 -1.95
C ALA A 27 8.21 -1.12 -1.18
N SER A 28 9.27 -0.47 -1.63
CA SER A 28 9.56 0.90 -1.19
C SER A 28 8.79 1.90 -2.04
N ILE A 29 8.46 3.04 -1.47
CA ILE A 29 7.84 4.15 -2.16
C ILE A 29 8.64 5.43 -1.92
N THR A 30 8.93 6.15 -3.00
CA THR A 30 9.70 7.39 -2.98
C THR A 30 8.92 8.49 -3.69
N HIS A 31 8.82 9.65 -3.07
CA HIS A 31 8.39 10.86 -3.76
C HIS A 31 9.58 11.44 -4.53
N THR A 32 9.51 11.43 -5.85
CA THR A 32 10.66 11.74 -6.72
C THR A 32 10.67 13.17 -7.24
N SER A 33 9.51 13.77 -7.43
CA SER A 33 9.44 15.16 -7.88
C SER A 33 8.08 15.80 -7.59
N SER A 34 8.11 17.12 -7.41
CA SER A 34 6.93 17.98 -7.40
C SER A 34 7.09 19.01 -8.50
N ASN A 35 6.10 19.11 -9.38
CA ASN A 35 6.13 20.02 -10.51
C ASN A 35 4.92 20.93 -10.50
N PHE A 36 5.17 22.23 -10.58
CA PHE A 36 4.10 23.20 -10.78
C PHE A 36 3.42 22.96 -12.13
N ILE A 37 2.11 22.77 -12.10
CA ILE A 37 1.31 22.62 -13.33
C ILE A 37 0.73 23.97 -13.72
N ASN A 38 -0.05 24.57 -12.82
CA ASN A 38 -0.60 25.90 -12.95
C ASN A 38 -0.99 26.43 -11.55
N GLN A 39 -1.55 27.63 -11.48
CA GLN A 39 -1.91 28.23 -10.22
C GLN A 39 -2.87 27.35 -9.40
N GLY A 40 -2.42 26.93 -8.20
CA GLY A 40 -3.17 26.06 -7.30
C GLY A 40 -3.09 24.57 -7.62
N TYR A 41 -2.33 24.16 -8.64
CA TYR A 41 -2.16 22.76 -9.04
C TYR A 41 -0.70 22.34 -8.97
N CYS A 42 -0.47 21.18 -8.41
CA CYS A 42 0.85 20.55 -8.39
C CYS A 42 0.78 19.11 -8.88
N GLY A 43 1.75 18.71 -9.68
CA GLY A 43 1.97 17.34 -10.09
C GLY A 43 3.02 16.68 -9.22
N TYR A 44 2.74 15.48 -8.74
CA TYR A 44 3.62 14.71 -7.87
C TYR A 44 3.97 13.40 -8.54
N SER A 45 5.25 13.08 -8.59
CA SER A 45 5.75 11.82 -9.14
C SER A 45 6.29 10.94 -8.03
N PHE A 46 6.02 9.65 -8.16
CA PHE A 46 6.45 8.64 -7.19
C PHE A 46 7.08 7.46 -7.92
N THR A 47 8.00 6.79 -7.28
CA THR A 47 8.56 5.54 -7.75
C THR A 47 8.39 4.47 -6.68
N LEU A 48 7.84 3.34 -7.07
CA LEU A 48 7.80 2.14 -6.25
C LEU A 48 8.86 1.16 -6.73
N ASP A 49 9.48 0.45 -5.78
CA ASP A 49 10.51 -0.53 -6.05
C ASP A 49 10.26 -1.77 -5.19
N ASN A 50 10.11 -2.93 -5.81
CA ASN A 50 9.93 -4.20 -5.10
C ASN A 50 11.25 -4.86 -4.69
N GLY A 51 12.38 -4.15 -4.84
CA GLY A 51 13.71 -4.64 -4.46
C GLY A 51 14.21 -5.83 -5.27
N GLY A 52 13.61 -6.11 -6.44
CA GLY A 52 13.96 -7.29 -7.22
C GLY A 52 13.51 -8.60 -6.57
N SER A 53 12.54 -8.56 -5.66
CA SER A 53 12.03 -9.74 -4.95
C SER A 53 11.49 -10.83 -5.89
N HIS A 54 11.14 -10.48 -7.13
CA HIS A 54 10.78 -11.43 -8.18
C HIS A 54 11.93 -12.41 -8.52
N MET A 55 13.17 -12.08 -8.20
CA MET A 55 14.31 -12.97 -8.41
C MET A 55 14.48 -14.00 -7.28
N VAL A 56 13.81 -13.82 -6.16
CA VAL A 56 13.96 -14.63 -4.94
C VAL A 56 12.70 -15.42 -4.64
N LEU A 57 11.54 -14.87 -4.98
CA LEU A 57 10.23 -15.44 -4.69
C LEU A 57 9.48 -15.69 -5.99
N ASP A 58 8.98 -16.92 -6.18
CA ASP A 58 8.04 -17.21 -7.25
C ASP A 58 6.76 -16.37 -7.04
N HIS A 59 6.27 -15.74 -8.11
CA HIS A 59 5.07 -14.89 -8.10
C HIS A 59 5.16 -13.66 -7.19
N ALA A 60 6.35 -13.05 -7.11
CA ALA A 60 6.58 -11.86 -6.29
C ALA A 60 6.16 -10.55 -6.96
N GLU A 61 5.71 -10.58 -8.21
CA GLU A 61 5.22 -9.39 -8.89
C GLU A 61 3.90 -8.93 -8.25
N PHE A 62 3.79 -7.63 -8.09
CA PHE A 62 2.51 -7.02 -7.74
C PHE A 62 1.63 -6.86 -8.97
N GLY A 63 0.35 -7.16 -8.83
CA GLY A 63 -0.68 -6.68 -9.75
C GLY A 63 -0.84 -5.16 -9.65
N ALA A 64 -1.81 -4.60 -10.35
CA ALA A 64 -2.09 -3.17 -10.26
C ALA A 64 -2.38 -2.78 -8.81
N LEU A 65 -1.78 -1.68 -8.34
CA LEU A 65 -1.96 -1.18 -6.99
C LEU A 65 -2.77 0.11 -6.98
N GLU A 66 -3.62 0.25 -5.99
CA GLU A 66 -4.25 1.50 -5.61
C GLU A 66 -3.78 1.87 -4.21
N LEU A 67 -2.96 2.91 -4.11
CA LEU A 67 -2.45 3.40 -2.84
C LEU A 67 -3.18 4.68 -2.45
N THR A 68 -3.82 4.68 -1.30
CA THR A 68 -4.39 5.90 -0.75
C THR A 68 -3.30 6.67 -0.02
N LEU A 69 -3.02 7.87 -0.51
CA LEU A 69 -2.06 8.80 0.09
C LEU A 69 -2.80 9.90 0.81
N ARG A 70 -2.43 10.14 2.06
CA ARG A 70 -2.90 11.26 2.86
C ARG A 70 -1.86 12.36 2.85
N MET A 71 -2.22 13.54 2.35
CA MET A 71 -1.34 14.69 2.34
C MET A 71 -1.49 15.47 3.63
N LYS A 72 -0.35 15.88 4.19
CA LYS A 72 -0.27 16.72 5.40
C LYS A 72 0.61 17.93 5.16
N ASP A 73 0.27 19.04 5.81
CA ASP A 73 1.12 20.23 5.81
C ASP A 73 2.27 20.13 6.81
N GLY A 74 3.08 21.17 6.90
CA GLY A 74 4.23 21.22 7.83
C GLY A 74 3.88 21.19 9.30
N GLN A 75 2.60 21.33 9.65
CA GLN A 75 2.08 21.28 11.02
C GLN A 75 1.34 19.96 11.31
N GLY A 76 1.36 19.03 10.36
CA GLY A 76 0.69 17.75 10.49
C GLY A 76 -0.81 17.80 10.21
N LYS A 77 -1.34 18.92 9.72
CA LYS A 77 -2.74 19.05 9.35
C LYS A 77 -3.03 18.27 8.06
N VAL A 78 -4.09 17.48 8.05
CA VAL A 78 -4.53 16.75 6.86
C VAL A 78 -5.11 17.73 5.85
N LEU A 79 -4.55 17.72 4.65
CA LEU A 79 -5.00 18.52 3.52
C LEU A 79 -6.01 17.77 2.65
N GLY A 80 -5.95 16.45 2.61
CA GLY A 80 -6.82 15.59 1.85
C GLY A 80 -6.18 14.23 1.57
N ASP A 81 -6.95 13.37 0.93
CA ASP A 81 -6.50 12.05 0.47
C ASP A 81 -6.59 11.98 -1.05
N THR A 82 -5.69 11.22 -1.66
CA THR A 82 -5.75 10.88 -3.09
C THR A 82 -5.43 9.40 -3.29
N VAL A 83 -5.91 8.84 -4.40
CA VAL A 83 -5.56 7.47 -4.80
C VAL A 83 -4.50 7.53 -5.88
N LEU A 84 -3.38 6.87 -5.62
CA LEU A 84 -2.28 6.70 -6.56
C LEU A 84 -2.46 5.37 -7.26
N GLU A 85 -2.65 5.39 -8.57
CA GLU A 85 -2.76 4.19 -9.39
C GLU A 85 -1.39 3.78 -9.89
N VAL A 86 -1.03 2.52 -9.65
CA VAL A 86 0.26 1.94 -10.04
C VAL A 86 -0.01 0.75 -10.95
N GLU A 87 0.60 0.77 -12.13
CA GLU A 87 0.49 -0.34 -13.08
C GLU A 87 1.13 -1.63 -12.53
N PRO A 88 0.69 -2.80 -12.99
CA PRO A 88 1.28 -4.07 -12.56
C PRO A 88 2.78 -4.11 -12.79
N PHE A 89 3.51 -4.69 -11.83
CA PHE A 89 4.93 -4.97 -12.00
C PHE A 89 5.10 -6.11 -12.99
N GLY A 90 6.00 -5.92 -13.97
CA GLY A 90 6.32 -6.97 -14.94
C GLY A 90 7.51 -7.81 -14.50
N ASP A 91 7.70 -8.93 -15.20
CA ASP A 91 8.77 -9.89 -14.91
C ASP A 91 10.18 -9.31 -15.05
N SER A 92 10.33 -8.23 -15.80
CA SER A 92 11.61 -7.63 -16.14
C SER A 92 11.89 -6.31 -15.42
N SER A 93 10.97 -5.83 -14.59
CA SER A 93 11.13 -4.53 -13.94
C SER A 93 10.70 -4.57 -12.47
N ALA A 94 11.65 -4.22 -11.61
CA ALA A 94 11.42 -4.07 -10.18
C ALA A 94 10.75 -2.73 -9.82
N THR A 95 10.65 -1.80 -10.75
CA THR A 95 10.20 -0.43 -10.48
C THR A 95 8.97 -0.05 -11.28
N ARG A 96 8.16 0.84 -10.69
CA ARG A 96 7.05 1.52 -11.35
C ARG A 96 7.07 2.99 -10.97
N ALA A 97 7.03 3.83 -11.97
CA ALA A 97 6.83 5.26 -11.80
C ALA A 97 5.35 5.58 -11.96
N THR A 98 4.85 6.49 -11.17
CA THR A 98 3.46 6.94 -11.23
C THR A 98 3.35 8.41 -10.91
N PHE A 99 2.25 9.02 -11.31
CA PHE A 99 2.04 10.46 -11.23
C PHE A 99 0.62 10.77 -10.78
N THR A 100 0.46 11.83 -10.02
CA THR A 100 -0.85 12.38 -9.68
C THR A 100 -0.79 13.91 -9.71
N GLY A 101 -1.85 14.53 -10.22
CA GLY A 101 -2.05 15.98 -10.17
C GLY A 101 -3.11 16.34 -9.15
N LEU A 102 -2.86 17.33 -8.32
CA LEU A 102 -3.74 17.72 -7.24
C LEU A 102 -3.98 19.24 -7.23
N GLU A 103 -5.17 19.64 -6.81
CA GLU A 103 -5.54 21.04 -6.55
C GLU A 103 -4.98 21.51 -5.20
N ILE A 104 -3.71 21.21 -4.93
CA ILE A 104 -3.00 21.62 -3.74
C ILE A 104 -1.66 22.21 -4.19
N PRO A 105 -1.31 23.44 -3.79
CA PRO A 105 -0.02 24.03 -4.15
C PRO A 105 1.15 23.14 -3.71
N CYS A 106 2.20 23.08 -4.54
CA CYS A 106 3.37 22.25 -4.26
C CYS A 106 4.00 22.52 -2.89
N GLU A 107 4.03 23.78 -2.49
CA GLU A 107 4.63 24.24 -1.22
C GLU A 107 3.83 23.85 0.03
N ASP A 108 2.55 23.50 -0.12
CA ASP A 108 1.69 23.21 1.04
C ASP A 108 1.83 21.79 1.55
N VAL A 109 2.31 20.86 0.72
CA VAL A 109 2.45 19.47 1.09
C VAL A 109 3.82 19.21 1.69
N ALA A 110 3.87 18.86 2.97
CA ALA A 110 5.08 18.48 3.67
C ALA A 110 5.25 16.97 3.82
N GLU A 111 4.16 16.21 3.76
CA GLU A 111 4.18 14.75 3.94
C GLU A 111 3.11 14.07 3.10
N PHE A 112 3.49 12.92 2.52
CA PHE A 112 2.58 11.94 1.97
C PHE A 112 2.61 10.68 2.83
N GLU A 113 1.48 10.31 3.40
CA GLU A 113 1.34 9.10 4.21
C GLU A 113 0.52 8.06 3.45
N VAL A 114 1.08 6.85 3.27
CA VAL A 114 0.33 5.72 2.73
C VAL A 114 -0.60 5.19 3.83
N VAL A 115 -1.90 5.30 3.63
CA VAL A 115 -2.90 4.91 4.63
C VAL A 115 -3.72 3.69 4.23
N LYS A 116 -3.67 3.29 2.96
CA LYS A 116 -4.35 2.09 2.44
C LYS A 116 -3.67 1.62 1.18
N ALA A 117 -3.62 0.32 0.98
CA ALA A 117 -3.12 -0.31 -0.23
C ALA A 117 -4.04 -1.44 -0.66
N VAL A 118 -4.41 -1.46 -1.94
CA VAL A 118 -5.23 -2.49 -2.55
C VAL A 118 -4.54 -3.01 -3.81
N GLU A 119 -4.47 -4.30 -3.96
CA GLU A 119 -3.91 -4.97 -5.14
C GLU A 119 -5.01 -5.63 -5.96
N ASP A 120 -4.96 -5.50 -7.27
CA ASP A 120 -5.76 -6.29 -8.18
C ASP A 120 -5.06 -7.63 -8.43
N GLN A 121 -5.62 -8.70 -7.88
CA GLN A 121 -5.15 -10.07 -8.08
C GLN A 121 -6.09 -10.79 -9.05
N ASN A 122 -5.80 -10.70 -10.34
CA ASN A 122 -6.61 -11.32 -11.41
C ASN A 122 -8.10 -10.92 -11.38
N GLY A 123 -8.36 -9.62 -11.26
CA GLY A 123 -9.71 -9.05 -11.20
C GLY A 123 -10.32 -9.03 -9.79
N ARG A 124 -9.62 -9.57 -8.80
CA ARG A 124 -10.03 -9.56 -7.40
C ARG A 124 -9.25 -8.51 -6.63
N LYS A 125 -9.95 -7.57 -5.99
CA LYS A 125 -9.33 -6.54 -5.14
C LYS A 125 -9.02 -7.11 -3.77
N VAL A 126 -7.75 -7.03 -3.36
CA VAL A 126 -7.26 -7.52 -2.08
C VAL A 126 -6.54 -6.39 -1.34
N GLU A 127 -6.97 -6.10 -0.13
CA GLU A 127 -6.26 -5.14 0.71
C GLU A 127 -4.96 -5.75 1.22
N LEU A 128 -3.87 -5.01 1.03
CA LEU A 128 -2.55 -5.42 1.47
C LEU A 128 -2.20 -4.84 2.84
N PRO A 129 -1.43 -5.57 3.66
CA PRO A 129 -0.94 -5.01 4.92
C PRO A 129 0.04 -3.86 4.64
N LEU A 130 -0.11 -2.76 5.34
CA LEU A 130 0.76 -1.58 5.15
C LEU A 130 2.21 -1.85 5.55
N SER A 131 2.45 -2.86 6.39
CA SER A 131 3.78 -3.25 6.85
C SER A 131 4.72 -3.70 5.73
N ILE A 132 4.20 -4.05 4.55
CA ILE A 132 5.02 -4.42 3.40
C ILE A 132 5.59 -3.21 2.64
N PHE A 133 5.09 -2.01 2.93
CA PHE A 133 5.55 -0.79 2.29
C PHE A 133 6.58 -0.08 3.16
N GLU A 134 7.68 0.32 2.53
CA GLU A 134 8.75 1.08 3.16
C GLU A 134 8.83 2.46 2.51
N ALA A 135 8.74 3.49 3.32
CA ALA A 135 8.84 4.86 2.83
C ALA A 135 10.31 5.30 2.76
N ASN A 136 10.70 5.77 1.59
CA ASN A 136 11.95 6.48 1.43
C ASN A 136 11.70 7.99 1.60
N ASN A 137 12.56 8.66 2.34
CA ASN A 137 12.48 10.10 2.59
C ASN A 137 13.46 10.85 1.69
N PRO A 138 13.06 11.26 0.47
CA PRO A 138 13.88 12.16 -0.32
C PRO A 138 13.87 13.58 0.31
N GLU A 139 14.66 14.47 -0.24
CA GLU A 139 14.73 15.88 0.19
C GLU A 139 13.43 16.66 -0.06
N LEU A 140 12.54 16.13 -0.87
CA LEU A 140 11.23 16.70 -1.17
C LEU A 140 10.23 16.46 -0.02
N ALA A 141 8.95 16.43 -0.31
CA ALA A 141 7.95 16.08 0.71
C ALA A 141 8.22 14.68 1.29
N LYS A 142 8.13 14.57 2.60
CA LYS A 142 8.40 13.35 3.32
C LYS A 142 7.40 12.25 2.97
N MET A 143 7.90 11.04 2.73
CA MET A 143 7.06 9.84 2.65
C MET A 143 6.95 9.18 4.01
N SER A 144 5.77 8.65 4.31
CA SER A 144 5.54 7.80 5.47
C SER A 144 4.51 6.71 5.16
N VAL A 145 4.45 5.71 6.03
CA VAL A 145 3.45 4.65 5.97
C VAL A 145 2.74 4.60 7.31
N ALA A 146 1.42 4.58 7.30
CA ALA A 146 0.63 4.49 8.52
C ALA A 146 0.90 3.16 9.24
N LYS A 147 0.92 3.23 10.56
CA LYS A 147 1.12 2.06 11.44
C LYS A 147 -0.20 1.41 11.79
#